data_fa808a27582da7cf8817d4737302184c
#
_entry.id   fa808a27582da7cf8817d4737302184c
#
_cell.length_a   1.000
_cell.length_b   1.000
_cell.length_c   1.000
_cell.angle_alpha   90.00
_cell.angle_beta   90.00
_cell.angle_gamma   90.00
#
_symmetry.space_group_name_H-M   'P 1'
#
loop_
_entity.id
_entity.type
_entity.pdbx_description
1 polymer ?
#
loop_
_entity_poly.entity_id
_entity_poly.type
_entity_poly.pdbx_seq_one_letter_code
_entity_poly.pdbx_strand_id
1 'polypeptide(L)'
;METIKHIFLRYSAFLWGLLKPLGAWGVFAIAALDGAALGLPMDPIVATYVYQNRSRFLLYVLMASLGSTVGSIVIYGIGYLGGEELLRKRISPERFAKFHQAFQKHPFWSLMFPAMLPPPTPFKLFALTAAVSEMQFSHFLLAIFAGRFVRFLALSILTLVFGPQFVHISGAIFREHWALVLAAAAVGLAIWLVVIRRKKRRM
;
A
#
# COMPACT_ATOMS: atom_id res chain seq x y z
N MET A 1 2.05 -1.69 26.81
CA MET A 1 1.47 -1.28 25.51
C MET A 1 1.36 0.23 25.36
N GLU A 2 1.19 0.99 26.43
CA GLU A 2 1.11 2.47 26.43
C GLU A 2 2.42 3.15 25.98
N THR A 3 3.56 2.65 26.44
CA THR A 3 4.90 3.23 26.16
C THR A 3 5.23 3.21 24.66
N ILE A 4 4.89 2.12 23.96
CA ILE A 4 5.12 1.99 22.50
C ILE A 4 4.23 2.95 21.72
N LYS A 5 2.98 3.15 22.15
CA LYS A 5 2.07 4.15 21.57
C LYS A 5 2.62 5.57 21.74
N HIS A 6 3.13 5.90 22.91
CA HIS A 6 3.71 7.22 23.20
C HIS A 6 4.97 7.51 22.37
N ILE A 7 5.85 6.52 22.22
CA ILE A 7 7.05 6.65 21.37
C ILE A 7 6.64 6.84 19.90
N PHE A 8 5.67 6.06 19.41
CA PHE A 8 5.19 6.15 18.05
C PHE A 8 4.50 7.49 17.75
N LEU A 9 3.69 8.00 18.68
CA LEU A 9 3.05 9.32 18.56
C LEU A 9 4.05 10.47 18.61
N ARG A 10 5.07 10.38 19.45
CA ARG A 10 6.15 11.39 19.52
C ARG A 10 7.00 11.39 18.26
N TYR A 11 7.29 10.21 17.71
CA TYR A 11 8.06 10.07 16.48
C TYR A 11 7.28 10.59 15.25
N SER A 12 5.99 10.29 15.17
CA SER A 12 5.13 10.81 14.11
C SER A 12 4.94 12.33 14.22
N ALA A 13 4.79 12.88 15.43
CA ALA A 13 4.67 14.32 15.64
C ALA A 13 5.97 15.07 15.27
N PHE A 14 7.14 14.51 15.59
CA PHE A 14 8.43 15.05 15.20
C PHE A 14 8.60 15.05 13.66
N LEU A 15 8.30 13.95 13.02
CA LEU A 15 8.32 13.86 11.55
C LEU A 15 7.33 14.86 10.91
N TRP A 16 6.14 15.03 11.50
CA TRP A 16 5.19 16.05 11.07
C TRP A 16 5.75 17.47 11.15
N GLY A 17 6.36 17.82 12.27
CA GLY A 17 6.97 19.14 12.49
C GLY A 17 8.09 19.45 11.50
N LEU A 18 8.91 18.44 11.20
CA LEU A 18 10.06 18.58 10.30
C LEU A 18 9.64 18.62 8.81
N LEU A 19 8.61 17.88 8.43
CA LEU A 19 8.26 17.66 7.04
C LEU A 19 7.07 18.50 6.56
N LYS A 20 6.30 19.09 7.50
CA LYS A 20 5.19 20.00 7.18
C LYS A 20 5.63 21.21 6.32
N PRO A 21 6.76 21.88 6.58
CA PRO A 21 7.20 23.01 5.76
C PRO A 21 7.64 22.59 4.34
N LEU A 22 8.00 21.32 4.12
CA LEU A 22 8.42 20.78 2.82
C LEU A 22 7.24 20.47 1.88
N GLY A 23 5.98 20.57 2.34
CA GLY A 23 4.80 20.37 1.51
C GLY A 23 4.79 19.00 0.79
N ALA A 24 4.70 19.00 -0.53
CA ALA A 24 4.65 17.78 -1.34
C ALA A 24 5.94 16.95 -1.25
N TRP A 25 7.10 17.58 -1.10
CA TRP A 25 8.39 16.89 -0.89
C TRP A 25 8.44 16.18 0.47
N GLY A 26 7.78 16.75 1.50
CA GLY A 26 7.60 16.08 2.78
C GLY A 26 6.80 14.79 2.66
N VAL A 27 5.71 14.80 1.88
CA VAL A 27 4.91 13.61 1.58
C VAL A 27 5.75 12.55 0.86
N PHE A 28 6.55 12.95 -0.13
CA PHE A 28 7.47 12.05 -0.84
C PHE A 28 8.47 11.40 0.12
N ALA A 29 9.14 12.20 0.96
CA ALA A 29 10.16 11.70 1.89
C ALA A 29 9.58 10.71 2.91
N ILE A 30 8.42 11.03 3.51
CA ILE A 30 7.76 10.11 4.45
C ILE A 30 7.33 8.82 3.73
N ALA A 31 6.79 8.93 2.51
CA ALA A 31 6.39 7.77 1.73
C ALA A 31 7.59 6.89 1.33
N ALA A 32 8.74 7.49 1.05
CA ALA A 32 9.97 6.74 0.79
C ALA A 32 10.45 5.98 2.04
N LEU A 33 10.42 6.62 3.20
CA LEU A 33 10.76 5.97 4.47
C LEU A 33 9.79 4.83 4.80
N ASP A 34 8.47 5.03 4.59
CA ASP A 34 7.47 3.97 4.75
C ASP A 34 7.70 2.80 3.78
N GLY A 35 7.95 3.14 2.51
CA GLY A 35 8.24 2.15 1.47
C GLY A 35 9.47 1.31 1.77
N ALA A 36 10.51 1.91 2.38
CA ALA A 36 11.74 1.20 2.74
C ALA A 36 11.54 0.16 3.86
N ALA A 37 10.98 0.54 5.01
CA ALA A 37 10.82 -0.41 6.12
C ALA A 37 9.92 0.08 7.28
N LEU A 38 9.73 1.37 7.47
CA LEU A 38 9.27 1.95 8.75
C LEU A 38 7.81 1.69 9.09
N GLY A 39 6.94 1.36 8.12
CA GLY A 39 5.52 1.08 8.39
C GLY A 39 4.76 2.27 8.96
N LEU A 40 5.02 3.45 8.43
CA LEU A 40 4.37 4.69 8.85
C LEU A 40 2.91 4.73 8.42
N PRO A 41 2.04 5.41 9.17
CA PRO A 41 0.63 5.57 8.82
C PRO A 41 0.46 6.59 7.69
N MET A 42 0.78 6.20 6.44
CA MET A 42 0.75 7.10 5.29
C MET A 42 -0.66 7.61 4.95
N ASP A 43 -1.69 6.82 5.19
CA ASP A 43 -3.06 7.17 4.83
C ASP A 43 -3.56 8.44 5.55
N PRO A 44 -3.44 8.57 6.88
CA PRO A 44 -3.77 9.82 7.57
C PRO A 44 -2.92 11.01 7.13
N ILE A 45 -1.63 10.78 6.80
CA ILE A 45 -0.73 11.84 6.35
C ILE A 45 -1.20 12.40 5.01
N VAL A 46 -1.39 11.54 4.02
CA VAL A 46 -1.87 11.94 2.69
C VAL A 46 -3.25 12.62 2.79
N ALA A 47 -4.17 12.03 3.56
CA ALA A 47 -5.50 12.60 3.76
C ALA A 47 -5.45 14.02 4.35
N THR A 48 -4.56 14.27 5.32
CA THR A 48 -4.42 15.59 5.93
C THR A 48 -3.88 16.63 4.94
N TYR A 49 -2.85 16.29 4.15
CA TYR A 49 -2.32 17.20 3.14
C TYR A 49 -3.36 17.50 2.04
N VAL A 50 -4.08 16.50 1.58
CA VAL A 50 -5.15 16.63 0.59
C VAL A 50 -6.28 17.51 1.12
N TYR A 51 -6.68 17.34 2.38
CA TYR A 51 -7.74 18.14 2.98
C TYR A 51 -7.34 19.60 3.16
N GLN A 52 -6.10 19.86 3.57
CA GLN A 52 -5.58 21.22 3.75
C GLN A 52 -5.42 21.98 2.43
N ASN A 53 -5.11 21.26 1.34
CA ASN A 53 -4.88 21.89 0.03
C ASN A 53 -5.52 21.08 -1.10
N ARG A 54 -6.83 21.20 -1.21
CA ARG A 54 -7.67 20.43 -2.15
C ARG A 54 -7.25 20.60 -3.62
N SER A 55 -6.78 21.76 -4.03
CA SER A 55 -6.37 22.02 -5.42
C SER A 55 -5.11 21.25 -5.83
N ARG A 56 -4.29 20.82 -4.87
CA ARG A 56 -3.04 20.09 -5.11
C ARG A 56 -3.12 18.59 -4.78
N PHE A 57 -4.33 18.03 -4.63
CA PHE A 57 -4.49 16.63 -4.20
C PHE A 57 -3.74 15.64 -5.09
N LEU A 58 -3.78 15.84 -6.42
CA LEU A 58 -3.10 14.96 -7.37
C LEU A 58 -1.58 15.00 -7.21
N LEU A 59 -1.01 16.17 -6.88
CA LEU A 59 0.42 16.31 -6.58
C LEU A 59 0.80 15.49 -5.35
N TYR A 60 -0.01 15.52 -4.28
CA TYR A 60 0.25 14.69 -3.09
C TYR A 60 0.13 13.19 -3.36
N VAL A 61 -0.85 12.79 -4.19
CA VAL A 61 -1.01 11.40 -4.65
C VAL A 61 0.23 10.94 -5.40
N LEU A 62 0.70 11.74 -6.37
CA LEU A 62 1.89 11.43 -7.17
C LEU A 62 3.14 11.33 -6.27
N MET A 63 3.36 12.31 -5.39
CA MET A 63 4.53 12.34 -4.52
C MET A 63 4.53 11.18 -3.51
N ALA A 64 3.37 10.82 -2.94
CA ALA A 64 3.25 9.66 -2.07
C ALA A 64 3.54 8.36 -2.82
N SER A 65 3.03 8.22 -4.04
CA SER A 65 3.23 7.02 -4.86
C SER A 65 4.69 6.87 -5.29
N LEU A 66 5.30 7.95 -5.78
CA LEU A 66 6.72 7.97 -6.17
C LEU A 66 7.62 7.70 -4.97
N GLY A 67 7.39 8.37 -3.84
CA GLY A 67 8.17 8.14 -2.62
C GLY A 67 8.09 6.69 -2.17
N SER A 68 6.88 6.12 -2.08
CA SER A 68 6.69 4.72 -1.70
C SER A 68 7.38 3.74 -2.67
N THR A 69 7.38 4.06 -3.96
CA THR A 69 8.07 3.25 -4.98
C THR A 69 9.58 3.32 -4.80
N VAL A 70 10.14 4.52 -4.62
CA VAL A 70 11.58 4.71 -4.35
C VAL A 70 11.99 3.99 -3.06
N GLY A 71 11.20 4.11 -1.99
CA GLY A 71 11.47 3.39 -0.75
C GLY A 71 11.48 1.87 -0.91
N SER A 72 10.63 1.32 -1.78
CA SER A 72 10.55 -0.12 -2.03
C SER A 72 11.78 -0.71 -2.75
N ILE A 73 12.65 0.14 -3.31
CA ILE A 73 13.94 -0.29 -3.88
C ILE A 73 14.80 -0.96 -2.80
N VAL A 74 14.73 -0.47 -1.57
CA VAL A 74 15.45 -1.08 -0.44
C VAL A 74 14.95 -2.52 -0.19
N ILE A 75 13.62 -2.72 -0.23
CA ILE A 75 13.04 -4.07 -0.06
C ILE A 75 13.44 -4.98 -1.24
N TYR A 76 13.46 -4.44 -2.46
CA TYR A 76 13.93 -5.18 -3.62
C TYR A 76 15.39 -5.61 -3.48
N GLY A 77 16.27 -4.69 -3.06
CA GLY A 77 17.68 -4.98 -2.82
C GLY A 77 17.90 -6.06 -1.75
N ILE A 78 17.17 -5.97 -0.63
CA ILE A 78 17.23 -6.98 0.45
C ILE A 78 16.75 -8.35 -0.08
N GLY A 79 15.67 -8.38 -0.85
CA GLY A 79 15.12 -9.61 -1.42
C GLY A 79 16.08 -10.26 -2.41
N TYR A 80 16.64 -9.47 -3.31
CA TYR A 80 17.57 -9.92 -4.34
C TYR A 80 18.91 -10.43 -3.77
N LEU A 81 19.44 -9.78 -2.71
CA LEU A 81 20.72 -10.12 -2.09
C LEU A 81 20.67 -11.31 -1.11
N GLY A 82 19.54 -11.97 -0.93
CA GLY A 82 19.45 -13.13 -0.03
C GLY A 82 18.23 -13.16 0.88
N GLY A 83 17.17 -12.48 0.49
CA GLY A 83 15.90 -12.41 1.23
C GLY A 83 15.15 -13.74 1.35
N GLU A 84 15.58 -14.81 0.65
CA GLU A 84 14.96 -16.13 0.73
C GLU A 84 14.97 -16.68 2.16
N GLU A 85 16.08 -16.51 2.89
CA GLU A 85 16.19 -16.97 4.27
C GLU A 85 15.27 -16.19 5.22
N LEU A 86 15.10 -14.87 5.00
CA LEU A 86 14.15 -14.04 5.73
C LEU A 86 12.70 -14.45 5.45
N LEU A 87 12.39 -14.81 4.22
CA LEU A 87 11.07 -15.29 3.82
C LEU A 87 10.73 -16.66 4.42
N ARG A 88 11.66 -17.61 4.39
CA ARG A 88 11.47 -18.94 4.97
C ARG A 88 11.11 -18.90 6.46
N LYS A 89 11.60 -17.90 7.20
CA LYS A 89 11.25 -17.67 8.61
C LYS A 89 9.85 -17.07 8.82
N ARG A 90 9.24 -16.48 7.78
CA ARG A 90 7.97 -15.71 7.86
C ARG A 90 6.81 -16.35 7.11
N ILE A 91 7.08 -17.18 6.11
CA ILE A 91 6.08 -17.78 5.22
C ILE A 91 6.36 -19.28 5.11
N SER A 92 5.29 -20.11 5.20
CA SER A 92 5.42 -21.55 4.99
C SER A 92 5.86 -21.86 3.55
N PRO A 93 6.63 -22.96 3.33
CA PRO A 93 7.11 -23.36 2.00
C PRO A 93 6.00 -23.48 0.95
N GLU A 94 4.83 -23.97 1.35
CA GLU A 94 3.67 -24.11 0.47
C GLU A 94 3.10 -22.75 0.01
N ARG A 95 3.04 -21.76 0.91
CA ARG A 95 2.61 -20.40 0.58
C ARG A 95 3.64 -19.71 -0.30
N PHE A 96 4.92 -19.92 -0.02
CA PHE A 96 6.00 -19.39 -0.88
C PHE A 96 5.89 -19.94 -2.30
N ALA A 97 5.72 -21.26 -2.46
CA ALA A 97 5.57 -21.88 -3.77
C ALA A 97 4.36 -21.32 -4.56
N LYS A 98 3.20 -21.11 -3.89
CA LYS A 98 2.03 -20.50 -4.51
C LYS A 98 2.28 -19.07 -4.96
N PHE A 99 2.94 -18.24 -4.12
CA PHE A 99 3.28 -16.87 -4.48
C PHE A 99 4.30 -16.84 -5.62
N HIS A 100 5.35 -17.67 -5.55
CA HIS A 100 6.35 -17.77 -6.61
C HIS A 100 5.70 -18.13 -7.95
N GLN A 101 4.80 -19.11 -7.99
CA GLN A 101 4.05 -19.48 -9.19
C GLN A 101 3.16 -18.33 -9.71
N ALA A 102 2.52 -17.58 -8.83
CA ALA A 102 1.71 -16.42 -9.20
C ALA A 102 2.56 -15.30 -9.82
N PHE A 103 3.76 -15.04 -9.26
CA PHE A 103 4.71 -14.07 -9.81
C PHE A 103 5.29 -14.51 -11.16
N GLN A 104 5.53 -15.80 -11.37
CA GLN A 104 5.95 -16.33 -12.68
C GLN A 104 4.85 -16.15 -13.74
N LYS A 105 3.59 -16.36 -13.39
CA LYS A 105 2.48 -16.31 -14.34
C LYS A 105 2.01 -14.87 -14.65
N HIS A 106 1.89 -14.04 -13.64
CA HIS A 106 1.37 -12.68 -13.74
C HIS A 106 2.12 -11.71 -12.81
N PRO A 107 3.41 -11.40 -13.08
CA PRO A 107 4.26 -10.68 -12.14
C PRO A 107 3.69 -9.31 -11.74
N PHE A 108 3.27 -8.51 -12.71
CA PHE A 108 2.73 -7.17 -12.48
C PHE A 108 1.48 -7.17 -11.58
N TRP A 109 0.50 -7.99 -11.91
CA TRP A 109 -0.77 -8.03 -11.18
C TRP A 109 -0.63 -8.62 -9.78
N SER A 110 0.24 -9.62 -9.62
CA SER A 110 0.51 -10.28 -8.33
C SER A 110 1.09 -9.32 -7.29
N LEU A 111 1.78 -8.27 -7.72
CA LEU A 111 2.31 -7.24 -6.82
C LEU A 111 1.44 -5.99 -6.76
N MET A 112 0.81 -5.57 -7.86
CA MET A 112 -0.04 -4.40 -7.91
C MET A 112 -1.25 -4.51 -6.97
N PHE A 113 -1.95 -5.66 -6.98
CA PHE A 113 -3.12 -5.85 -6.12
C PHE A 113 -2.80 -5.73 -4.62
N PRO A 114 -1.79 -6.41 -4.07
CA PRO A 114 -1.40 -6.19 -2.68
C PRO A 114 -0.95 -4.76 -2.36
N ALA A 115 -0.32 -4.07 -3.33
CA ALA A 115 0.09 -2.68 -3.16
C ALA A 115 -1.09 -1.70 -3.08
N MET A 116 -2.22 -2.04 -3.71
CA MET A 116 -3.45 -1.25 -3.70
C MET A 116 -4.24 -1.41 -2.39
N LEU A 117 -4.10 -2.55 -1.71
CA LEU A 117 -4.89 -2.83 -0.51
C LEU A 117 -4.44 -1.97 0.69
N PRO A 118 -5.40 -1.52 1.53
CA PRO A 118 -5.07 -0.81 2.76
C PRO A 118 -4.46 -1.76 3.82
N PRO A 119 -3.77 -1.22 4.87
CA PRO A 119 -3.36 -2.02 6.01
C PRO A 119 -4.58 -2.69 6.69
N PRO A 120 -4.46 -3.93 7.17
CA PRO A 120 -3.24 -4.63 7.60
C PRO A 120 -2.62 -5.57 6.55
N THR A 121 -2.81 -5.33 5.26
CA THR A 121 -2.22 -6.21 4.24
C THR A 121 -0.68 -6.22 4.36
N PRO A 122 -0.05 -7.40 4.45
CA PRO A 122 1.39 -7.52 4.60
C PRO A 122 2.13 -7.25 3.27
N PHE A 123 1.89 -6.07 2.67
CA PHE A 123 2.46 -5.66 1.37
C PHE A 123 3.97 -5.91 1.27
N LYS A 124 4.71 -5.64 2.38
CA LYS A 124 6.18 -5.81 2.39
C LYS A 124 6.60 -7.26 2.19
N LEU A 125 5.79 -8.24 2.64
CA LEU A 125 6.04 -9.65 2.36
C LEU A 125 5.85 -9.98 0.88
N PHE A 126 4.82 -9.42 0.23
CA PHE A 126 4.61 -9.57 -1.21
C PHE A 126 5.75 -8.94 -2.02
N ALA A 127 6.18 -7.73 -1.65
CA ALA A 127 7.29 -7.06 -2.30
C ALA A 127 8.61 -7.83 -2.13
N LEU A 128 8.88 -8.36 -0.93
CA LEU A 128 10.05 -9.20 -0.67
C LEU A 128 9.97 -10.52 -1.46
N THR A 129 8.80 -11.16 -1.51
CA THR A 129 8.60 -12.40 -2.31
C THR A 129 8.80 -12.14 -3.80
N ALA A 130 8.32 -11.01 -4.32
CA ALA A 130 8.54 -10.63 -5.72
C ALA A 130 10.02 -10.46 -6.04
N ALA A 131 10.78 -9.84 -5.14
CA ALA A 131 12.23 -9.64 -5.29
C ALA A 131 13.00 -10.97 -5.24
N VAL A 132 12.69 -11.86 -4.27
CA VAL A 132 13.27 -13.20 -4.17
C VAL A 132 12.89 -14.09 -5.36
N SER A 133 11.72 -13.86 -5.97
CA SER A 133 11.28 -14.54 -7.19
C SER A 133 11.90 -13.94 -8.46
N GLU A 134 12.93 -13.09 -8.33
CA GLU A 134 13.67 -12.47 -9.44
C GLU A 134 12.77 -11.69 -10.42
N MET A 135 11.69 -11.09 -9.90
CA MET A 135 10.83 -10.23 -10.70
C MET A 135 11.63 -9.10 -11.33
N GLN A 136 11.45 -8.85 -12.62
CA GLN A 136 12.14 -7.77 -13.32
C GLN A 136 11.94 -6.43 -12.62
N PHE A 137 13.03 -5.70 -12.36
CA PHE A 137 13.04 -4.46 -11.56
C PHE A 137 12.06 -3.40 -12.06
N SER A 138 11.96 -3.21 -13.38
CA SER A 138 11.01 -2.26 -13.97
C SER A 138 9.55 -2.64 -13.70
N HIS A 139 9.20 -3.92 -13.85
CA HIS A 139 7.86 -4.42 -13.54
C HIS A 139 7.55 -4.31 -12.05
N PHE A 140 8.54 -4.54 -11.17
CA PHE A 140 8.41 -4.36 -9.73
C PHE A 140 8.06 -2.91 -9.37
N LEU A 141 8.83 -1.92 -9.87
CA LEU A 141 8.58 -0.52 -9.61
C LEU A 141 7.24 -0.05 -10.19
N LEU A 142 6.92 -0.42 -11.43
CA LEU A 142 5.66 -0.06 -12.07
C LEU A 142 4.44 -0.64 -11.34
N ALA A 143 4.51 -1.89 -10.89
CA ALA A 143 3.42 -2.52 -10.15
C ALA A 143 3.17 -1.83 -8.81
N ILE A 144 4.24 -1.49 -8.07
CA ILE A 144 4.12 -0.75 -6.80
C ILE A 144 3.58 0.65 -7.05
N PHE A 145 4.15 1.37 -8.02
CA PHE A 145 3.69 2.71 -8.36
C PHE A 145 2.19 2.71 -8.71
N ALA A 146 1.77 1.85 -9.62
CA ALA A 146 0.38 1.75 -10.05
C ALA A 146 -0.57 1.40 -8.88
N GLY A 147 -0.22 0.40 -8.06
CA GLY A 147 -1.02 0.01 -6.91
C GLY A 147 -1.13 1.12 -5.86
N ARG A 148 -0.01 1.76 -5.52
CA ARG A 148 0.03 2.89 -4.58
C ARG A 148 -0.69 4.12 -5.12
N PHE A 149 -0.55 4.41 -6.40
CA PHE A 149 -1.25 5.51 -7.05
C PHE A 149 -2.77 5.33 -6.97
N VAL A 150 -3.28 4.17 -7.37
CA VAL A 150 -4.72 3.88 -7.28
C VAL A 150 -5.21 3.97 -5.84
N ARG A 151 -4.46 3.42 -4.88
CA ARG A 151 -4.81 3.50 -3.45
C ARG A 151 -4.87 4.93 -2.94
N PHE A 152 -3.80 5.73 -3.14
CA PHE A 152 -3.77 7.10 -2.65
C PHE A 152 -4.75 8.00 -3.39
N LEU A 153 -5.03 7.73 -4.66
CA LEU A 153 -6.06 8.43 -5.43
C LEU A 153 -7.46 8.18 -4.84
N ALA A 154 -7.80 6.91 -4.61
CA ALA A 154 -9.07 6.53 -3.99
C ALA A 154 -9.22 7.15 -2.58
N LEU A 155 -8.17 7.06 -1.76
CA LEU A 155 -8.12 7.69 -0.44
C LEU A 155 -8.33 9.22 -0.52
N SER A 156 -7.68 9.88 -1.46
CA SER A 156 -7.77 11.33 -1.64
C SER A 156 -9.18 11.74 -2.06
N ILE A 157 -9.80 11.02 -2.99
CA ILE A 157 -11.19 11.27 -3.41
C ILE A 157 -12.14 11.08 -2.21
N LEU A 158 -12.00 9.99 -1.44
CA LEU A 158 -12.80 9.75 -0.26
C LEU A 158 -12.62 10.87 0.79
N THR A 159 -11.38 11.34 0.99
CA THR A 159 -11.09 12.46 1.89
C THR A 159 -11.72 13.77 1.43
N LEU A 160 -11.73 14.04 0.13
CA LEU A 160 -12.36 15.24 -0.43
C LEU A 160 -13.88 15.24 -0.30
N VAL A 161 -14.51 14.07 -0.41
CA VAL A 161 -15.97 13.89 -0.34
C VAL A 161 -16.45 13.83 1.12
N PHE A 162 -15.82 13.04 1.96
CA PHE A 162 -16.28 12.72 3.32
C PHE A 162 -15.50 13.41 4.44
N GLY A 163 -14.41 14.11 4.09
CA GLY A 163 -13.52 14.73 5.07
C GLY A 163 -12.51 13.77 5.71
N PRO A 164 -11.52 14.30 6.46
CA PRO A 164 -10.41 13.50 7.02
C PRO A 164 -10.87 12.56 8.14
N GLN A 165 -12.00 12.82 8.76
CA GLN A 165 -12.57 11.96 9.83
C GLN A 165 -12.91 10.56 9.31
N PHE A 166 -13.31 10.44 8.03
CA PHE A 166 -13.59 9.16 7.40
C PHE A 166 -12.35 8.22 7.39
N VAL A 167 -11.17 8.78 7.20
CA VAL A 167 -9.91 8.02 7.17
C VAL A 167 -9.57 7.44 8.54
N HIS A 168 -9.85 8.17 9.62
CA HIS A 168 -9.66 7.67 10.98
C HIS A 168 -10.66 6.55 11.31
N ILE A 169 -11.92 6.73 10.94
CA ILE A 169 -13.00 5.76 11.18
C ILE A 169 -12.78 4.50 10.32
N SER A 170 -12.48 4.66 9.03
CA SER A 170 -12.23 3.52 8.14
C SER A 170 -11.01 2.71 8.56
N GLY A 171 -9.95 3.37 9.05
CA GLY A 171 -8.77 2.70 9.58
C GLY A 171 -9.04 1.89 10.87
N ALA A 172 -9.94 2.36 11.73
CA ALA A 172 -10.37 1.65 12.93
C ALA A 172 -11.25 0.44 12.56
N ILE A 173 -12.28 0.64 11.74
CA ILE A 173 -13.17 -0.42 11.27
C ILE A 173 -12.39 -1.48 10.49
N PHE A 174 -11.45 -1.09 9.63
CA PHE A 174 -10.64 -2.04 8.87
C PHE A 174 -9.72 -2.87 9.77
N ARG A 175 -9.24 -2.32 10.88
CA ARG A 175 -8.39 -3.04 11.83
C ARG A 175 -9.19 -4.05 12.66
N GLU A 176 -10.41 -3.69 13.01
CA GLU A 176 -11.28 -4.51 13.87
C GLU A 176 -12.07 -5.57 13.06
N HIS A 177 -12.45 -5.23 11.83
CA HIS A 177 -13.33 -6.05 10.98
C HIS A 177 -12.74 -6.33 9.59
N TRP A 178 -11.42 -6.46 9.48
CA TRP A 178 -10.74 -6.67 8.20
C TRP A 178 -11.27 -7.87 7.40
N ALA A 179 -11.68 -8.94 8.09
CA ALA A 179 -12.27 -10.13 7.46
C ALA A 179 -13.63 -9.83 6.80
N LEU A 180 -14.46 -8.99 7.44
CA LEU A 180 -15.76 -8.56 6.90
C LEU A 180 -15.58 -7.62 5.71
N VAL A 181 -14.60 -6.72 5.75
CA VAL A 181 -14.29 -5.82 4.63
C VAL A 181 -13.78 -6.60 3.42
N LEU A 182 -12.92 -7.60 3.64
CA LEU A 182 -12.45 -8.49 2.57
C LEU A 182 -13.57 -9.36 2.03
N ALA A 183 -14.46 -9.88 2.88
CA ALA A 183 -15.63 -10.65 2.46
C ALA A 183 -16.58 -9.78 1.61
N ALA A 184 -16.87 -8.55 2.04
CA ALA A 184 -17.70 -7.61 1.29
C ALA A 184 -17.07 -7.23 -0.05
N ALA A 185 -15.75 -7.00 -0.11
CA ALA A 185 -15.03 -6.75 -1.35
C ALA A 185 -15.06 -7.96 -2.30
N ALA A 186 -14.89 -9.18 -1.77
CA ALA A 186 -14.97 -10.42 -2.55
C ALA A 186 -16.37 -10.66 -3.11
N VAL A 187 -17.42 -10.40 -2.32
CA VAL A 187 -18.81 -10.49 -2.75
C VAL A 187 -19.10 -9.44 -3.83
N GLY A 188 -18.65 -8.19 -3.67
CA GLY A 188 -18.78 -7.14 -4.67
C GLY A 188 -18.10 -7.51 -5.99
N LEU A 189 -16.88 -8.05 -5.92
CA LEU A 189 -16.15 -8.54 -7.09
C LEU A 189 -16.87 -9.73 -7.77
N ALA A 190 -17.40 -10.66 -6.99
CA ALA A 190 -18.15 -11.80 -7.52
C ALA A 190 -19.43 -11.34 -8.22
N ILE A 191 -20.18 -10.41 -7.63
CA ILE A 191 -21.38 -9.82 -8.25
C ILE A 191 -21.00 -9.11 -9.55
N TRP A 192 -19.93 -8.30 -9.55
CA TRP A 192 -19.44 -7.59 -10.73
C TRP A 192 -19.03 -8.55 -11.85
N LEU A 193 -18.30 -9.62 -11.53
CA LEU A 193 -17.95 -10.68 -12.49
C LEU A 193 -19.16 -11.41 -13.05
N VAL A 194 -20.17 -11.71 -12.22
CA VAL A 194 -21.42 -12.35 -12.66
C VAL A 194 -22.19 -11.43 -13.60
N VAL A 195 -22.27 -10.13 -13.29
CA VAL A 195 -22.94 -9.14 -14.13
C VAL A 195 -22.25 -9.02 -15.49
N ILE A 196 -20.92 -8.95 -15.52
CA ILE A 196 -20.16 -8.89 -16.77
C ILE A 196 -20.32 -10.18 -17.59
N ARG A 197 -20.26 -11.36 -16.95
CA ARG A 197 -20.47 -12.64 -17.64
C ARG A 197 -21.88 -12.77 -18.22
N ARG A 198 -22.91 -12.28 -17.51
CA ARG A 198 -24.30 -12.25 -18.02
C ARG A 198 -24.48 -11.29 -19.20
N LYS A 199 -23.77 -10.13 -19.17
CA LYS A 199 -23.80 -9.18 -20.28
C LYS A 199 -23.14 -9.73 -21.54
N LYS A 200 -22.08 -10.54 -21.39
CA LYS A 200 -21.35 -11.18 -22.50
C LYS A 200 -22.08 -12.39 -23.10
N ARG A 201 -23.05 -12.98 -22.38
CA ARG A 201 -23.92 -14.07 -22.89
C ARG A 201 -25.16 -13.58 -23.61
N ARG A 202 -25.47 -12.27 -23.58
CA ARG A 202 -26.63 -11.66 -24.23
C ARG A 202 -26.28 -10.89 -25.51
N MET A 203 -24.99 -10.84 -25.88
CA MET A 203 -24.49 -10.42 -27.19
C MET A 203 -24.04 -11.65 -27.99
#